data_d087acdc9e74deb7832dd3b57c2c11e1
#
_entry.id   d087acdc9e74deb7832dd3b57c2c11e1
#
_cell.length_a   1.000
_cell.length_b   1.000
_cell.length_c   1.000
_cell.angle_alpha   90.00
_cell.angle_beta   90.00
_cell.angle_gamma   90.00
#
_symmetry.space_group_name_H-M   'P 1'
#
loop_
_entity.id
_entity.type
_entity.pdbx_description
1 polymer ?
#
loop_
_entity_poly.entity_id
_entity_poly.type
_entity_poly.pdbx_seq_one_letter_code
_entity_poly.pdbx_strand_id
1 'polypeptide(L)'
;MSSKAETPERSVSTSLDTNGQVCNGSEMIPFTLPGFDLARFVRATLDEDLGIGLPGGGRDVTSESVIPADMRFAGAMDSRDAITVAGLPIAAAFFRTLDPAMEIEVLIDEGAQVPAGTDLMRLSGNARAMLTAERSALNTVQHLSGIATLTRSYVDAMQSNSTLLDTRKTIPGLRHLEKYATRMGGAQNHRMGLWDAAMIKDNHVAVAGGVAEAVQRAKTAGVRSIICEVDRIDQIEAALSAGASHILLDNMNPGQLSQAVALIAGRVPSEASGGVRLGTIAAIAATGVTYVSVGRLTQSAPAADIGLDFTPL
;
A
#
# COMPACT_ATOMS: atom_id res chain seq x y z
N MET A 1 44.65 28.17 3.12
CA MET A 1 44.27 27.17 2.14
C MET A 1 42.88 26.72 2.48
N SER A 2 41.99 26.81 1.53
CA SER A 2 40.57 26.95 1.57
C SER A 2 39.81 25.83 2.33
N SER A 3 39.08 26.22 3.37
CA SER A 3 38.03 25.41 3.98
C SER A 3 36.75 25.57 3.17
N LYS A 4 36.24 24.52 2.56
CA LYS A 4 34.90 24.50 2.01
C LYS A 4 33.90 24.29 3.16
N ALA A 5 33.09 25.29 3.40
CA ALA A 5 31.93 25.23 4.25
C ALA A 5 30.86 24.37 3.54
N GLU A 6 30.42 23.30 4.18
CA GLU A 6 29.21 22.57 3.78
C GLU A 6 27.98 23.40 4.10
N THR A 7 27.17 23.63 3.10
CA THR A 7 25.86 24.28 3.21
C THR A 7 24.86 23.27 3.78
N PRO A 8 24.01 23.63 4.76
CA PRO A 8 22.98 22.72 5.26
C PRO A 8 21.91 22.54 4.18
N GLU A 9 21.58 21.26 3.92
CA GLU A 9 20.45 20.89 3.08
C GLU A 9 19.16 21.51 3.65
N ARG A 10 18.47 22.26 2.82
CA ARG A 10 17.15 22.81 3.14
C ARG A 10 16.14 21.66 3.12
N SER A 11 15.47 21.45 4.25
CA SER A 11 14.24 20.65 4.28
C SER A 11 13.22 21.30 3.34
N VAL A 12 12.80 20.57 2.32
CA VAL A 12 11.75 21.00 1.39
C VAL A 12 10.42 20.65 2.04
N SER A 13 9.68 21.68 2.50
CA SER A 13 8.30 21.50 2.95
C SER A 13 7.42 21.22 1.73
N THR A 14 6.70 20.12 1.72
CA THR A 14 5.74 19.78 0.68
C THR A 14 4.34 20.22 1.10
N SER A 15 3.72 21.15 0.35
CA SER A 15 2.32 21.55 0.51
C SER A 15 1.49 21.01 -0.66
N LEU A 16 0.18 20.73 -0.42
CA LEU A 16 -0.73 20.24 -1.45
C LEU A 16 -1.64 21.38 -1.96
N ASP A 17 -2.01 21.35 -3.25
CA ASP A 17 -3.00 22.27 -3.85
C ASP A 17 -4.44 21.72 -3.79
N THR A 18 -5.39 22.47 -4.36
CA THR A 18 -6.82 22.15 -4.43
C THR A 18 -7.15 20.85 -5.18
N ASN A 19 -6.17 20.25 -5.89
CA ASN A 19 -6.32 18.99 -6.64
C ASN A 19 -5.56 17.82 -5.99
N GLY A 20 -5.04 17.99 -4.76
CA GLY A 20 -4.23 16.98 -4.10
C GLY A 20 -2.79 16.88 -4.63
N GLN A 21 -2.21 18.01 -5.07
CA GLN A 21 -0.86 18.08 -5.62
C GLN A 21 0.17 18.39 -4.52
N VAL A 22 1.32 17.72 -4.54
CA VAL A 22 2.45 17.95 -3.63
C VAL A 22 3.30 19.10 -4.16
N CYS A 23 3.44 20.17 -3.38
CA CYS A 23 4.29 21.32 -3.75
C CYS A 23 5.73 21.08 -3.31
N ASN A 24 6.63 20.80 -4.24
CA ASN A 24 8.06 21.01 -4.07
C ASN A 24 8.39 22.40 -4.60
N GLY A 25 8.64 23.36 -3.75
CA GLY A 25 9.11 24.75 -3.92
C GLY A 25 9.10 25.47 -5.29
N SER A 26 8.73 24.80 -6.39
CA SER A 26 8.58 25.40 -7.74
C SER A 26 7.67 24.63 -8.71
N GLU A 27 7.25 23.37 -8.45
CA GLU A 27 6.27 22.66 -9.29
C GLU A 27 5.41 21.73 -8.44
N MET A 28 4.07 21.86 -8.56
CA MET A 28 3.12 20.99 -7.89
C MET A 28 3.03 19.67 -8.64
N ILE A 29 3.51 18.58 -8.03
CA ILE A 29 3.34 17.22 -8.58
C ILE A 29 2.00 16.66 -8.09
N PRO A 30 1.04 16.35 -9.00
CA PRO A 30 -0.24 15.79 -8.59
C PRO A 30 -0.02 14.41 -7.93
N PHE A 31 -0.63 14.19 -6.76
CA PHE A 31 -0.73 12.84 -6.23
C PHE A 31 -1.61 12.01 -7.17
N THR A 32 -1.01 11.06 -7.84
CA THR A 32 -1.72 10.16 -8.76
C THR A 32 -1.44 8.71 -8.39
N LEU A 33 -2.49 7.91 -8.43
CA LEU A 33 -2.42 6.47 -8.26
C LEU A 33 -2.90 5.85 -9.58
N PRO A 34 -1.99 5.31 -10.43
CA PRO A 34 -2.36 4.78 -11.74
C PRO A 34 -3.51 3.78 -11.65
N GLY A 35 -4.58 4.01 -12.45
CA GLY A 35 -5.76 3.15 -12.46
C GLY A 35 -6.71 3.33 -11.27
N PHE A 36 -6.52 4.37 -10.45
CA PHE A 36 -7.39 4.69 -9.31
C PHE A 36 -7.97 6.09 -9.42
N ASP A 37 -9.28 6.20 -9.26
CA ASP A 37 -10.01 7.48 -9.25
C ASP A 37 -10.16 7.93 -7.79
N LEU A 38 -9.22 8.79 -7.33
CA LEU A 38 -9.21 9.32 -5.97
C LEU A 38 -10.47 10.14 -5.67
N ALA A 39 -10.90 10.99 -6.61
CA ALA A 39 -12.05 11.86 -6.40
C ALA A 39 -13.34 11.03 -6.20
N ARG A 40 -13.51 9.99 -7.01
CA ARG A 40 -14.63 9.05 -6.86
C ARG A 40 -14.59 8.31 -5.52
N PHE A 41 -13.42 7.83 -5.11
CA PHE A 41 -13.24 7.14 -3.82
C PHE A 41 -13.62 8.05 -2.66
N VAL A 42 -13.05 9.25 -2.59
CA VAL A 42 -13.33 10.24 -1.54
C VAL A 42 -14.82 10.59 -1.51
N ARG A 43 -15.42 10.86 -2.66
CA ARG A 43 -16.84 11.17 -2.74
C ARG A 43 -17.70 10.01 -2.23
N ALA A 44 -17.46 8.78 -2.69
CA ALA A 44 -18.25 7.62 -2.29
C ALA A 44 -18.14 7.33 -0.78
N THR A 45 -16.97 7.56 -0.19
CA THR A 45 -16.76 7.37 1.27
C THR A 45 -17.48 8.45 2.08
N LEU A 46 -17.45 9.71 1.65
CA LEU A 46 -18.22 10.80 2.28
C LEU A 46 -19.73 10.59 2.11
N ASP A 47 -20.18 10.14 0.95
CA ASP A 47 -21.59 9.86 0.68
C ASP A 47 -22.12 8.71 1.57
N GLU A 48 -21.28 7.70 1.86
CA GLU A 48 -21.58 6.63 2.83
C GLU A 48 -21.79 7.19 4.22
N ASP A 49 -20.83 8.00 4.72
CA ASP A 49 -20.84 8.54 6.08
C ASP A 49 -21.98 9.56 6.28
N LEU A 50 -22.26 10.37 5.27
CA LEU A 50 -23.38 11.32 5.26
C LEU A 50 -24.74 10.66 5.00
N GLY A 51 -24.79 9.38 4.60
CA GLY A 51 -26.02 8.67 4.28
C GLY A 51 -26.73 9.23 3.03
N ILE A 52 -25.98 9.66 2.01
CA ILE A 52 -26.57 10.19 0.77
C ILE A 52 -27.50 9.15 0.12
N GLY A 53 -28.74 9.57 -0.15
CA GLY A 53 -29.76 8.68 -0.71
C GLY A 53 -30.57 7.89 0.34
N LEU A 54 -30.25 8.02 1.62
CA LEU A 54 -31.04 7.42 2.71
C LEU A 54 -32.07 8.42 3.27
N PRO A 55 -33.22 7.95 3.81
CA PRO A 55 -34.17 8.81 4.48
C PRO A 55 -33.53 9.54 5.68
N GLY A 56 -33.56 10.87 5.66
CA GLY A 56 -32.94 11.72 6.69
C GLY A 56 -31.44 11.90 6.56
N GLY A 57 -30.79 11.27 5.56
CA GLY A 57 -29.37 11.45 5.27
C GLY A 57 -29.05 12.73 4.50
N GLY A 58 -27.79 12.89 4.13
CA GLY A 58 -27.27 14.02 3.35
C GLY A 58 -26.70 15.14 4.21
N ARG A 59 -26.50 14.94 5.53
CA ARG A 59 -26.00 15.96 6.44
C ARG A 59 -25.31 15.38 7.65
N ASP A 60 -24.39 16.13 8.22
CA ASP A 60 -23.84 15.90 9.56
C ASP A 60 -24.72 16.63 10.60
N VAL A 61 -25.65 15.89 11.18
CA VAL A 61 -26.63 16.44 12.13
C VAL A 61 -25.99 17.04 13.38
N THR A 62 -24.84 16.51 13.80
CA THR A 62 -24.11 17.00 14.97
C THR A 62 -23.43 18.32 14.67
N SER A 63 -22.57 18.35 13.67
CA SER A 63 -21.82 19.55 13.32
C SER A 63 -22.74 20.70 12.89
N GLU A 64 -23.80 20.41 12.13
CA GLU A 64 -24.77 21.44 11.73
C GLU A 64 -25.59 22.02 12.88
N SER A 65 -25.88 21.22 13.92
CA SER A 65 -26.70 21.68 15.06
C SER A 65 -25.88 22.38 16.14
N VAL A 66 -24.60 22.03 16.29
CA VAL A 66 -23.78 22.49 17.44
C VAL A 66 -22.75 23.54 17.04
N ILE A 67 -22.22 23.50 15.81
CA ILE A 67 -21.15 24.38 15.36
C ILE A 67 -21.72 25.51 14.50
N PRO A 68 -21.40 26.80 14.76
CA PRO A 68 -21.74 27.90 13.86
C PRO A 68 -21.16 27.67 12.45
N ALA A 69 -21.90 28.09 11.42
CA ALA A 69 -21.53 27.81 10.03
C ALA A 69 -20.23 28.48 9.59
N ASP A 70 -19.90 29.62 10.19
CA ASP A 70 -18.69 30.43 9.95
C ASP A 70 -17.54 30.12 10.90
N MET A 71 -17.73 29.19 11.84
CA MET A 71 -16.68 28.80 12.76
C MET A 71 -15.48 28.19 12.02
N ARG A 72 -14.28 28.59 12.43
CA ARG A 72 -13.02 28.04 11.91
C ARG A 72 -12.27 27.33 13.02
N PHE A 73 -11.60 26.23 12.64
CA PHE A 73 -10.68 25.48 13.50
C PHE A 73 -9.28 25.45 12.88
N ALA A 74 -8.26 25.35 13.74
CA ALA A 74 -6.97 24.75 13.41
C ALA A 74 -6.94 23.33 13.96
N GLY A 75 -6.33 22.40 13.24
CA GLY A 75 -6.17 21.01 13.64
C GLY A 75 -4.76 20.52 13.38
N ALA A 76 -4.30 19.58 14.22
CA ALA A 76 -3.06 18.84 14.02
C ALA A 76 -3.36 17.34 14.02
N MET A 77 -2.95 16.65 12.95
CA MET A 77 -3.00 15.20 12.85
C MET A 77 -1.67 14.65 13.32
N ASP A 78 -1.68 13.79 14.34
CA ASP A 78 -0.48 13.23 14.95
C ASP A 78 -0.50 11.71 14.99
N SER A 79 0.68 11.11 14.98
CA SER A 79 0.85 9.68 15.20
C SER A 79 0.99 9.38 16.69
N ARG A 80 0.16 8.48 17.20
CA ARG A 80 0.23 8.01 18.60
C ARG A 80 1.12 6.80 18.79
N ASP A 81 1.49 6.15 17.68
CA ASP A 81 2.42 5.04 17.61
C ASP A 81 3.64 5.37 16.76
N ALA A 82 4.71 4.56 16.87
CA ALA A 82 5.79 4.58 15.88
C ALA A 82 5.32 3.88 14.60
N ILE A 83 5.27 4.60 13.48
CA ILE A 83 4.67 4.13 12.23
C ILE A 83 5.53 4.41 11.00
N THR A 84 5.22 3.72 9.90
CA THR A 84 5.58 4.12 8.55
C THR A 84 4.37 4.81 7.93
N VAL A 85 4.54 6.06 7.52
CA VAL A 85 3.43 6.92 7.07
C VAL A 85 2.95 6.52 5.68
N ALA A 86 1.63 6.41 5.50
CA ALA A 86 1.02 6.23 4.18
C ALA A 86 -0.41 6.78 4.14
N GLY A 87 -0.72 7.60 3.13
CA GLY A 87 -2.07 8.05 2.84
C GLY A 87 -2.38 9.51 3.23
N LEU A 88 -1.41 10.32 3.63
CA LEU A 88 -1.64 11.75 3.94
C LEU A 88 -2.26 12.53 2.77
N PRO A 89 -1.82 12.36 1.50
CA PRO A 89 -2.46 13.02 0.36
C PRO A 89 -3.93 12.63 0.18
N ILE A 90 -4.28 11.39 0.54
CA ILE A 90 -5.65 10.88 0.46
C ILE A 90 -6.49 11.47 1.59
N ALA A 91 -5.95 11.51 2.82
CA ALA A 91 -6.60 12.18 3.95
C ALA A 91 -6.86 13.66 3.66
N ALA A 92 -5.89 14.39 3.11
CA ALA A 92 -6.04 15.78 2.69
C ALA A 92 -7.16 15.98 1.66
N ALA A 93 -7.36 15.03 0.75
CA ALA A 93 -8.41 15.10 -0.27
C ALA A 93 -9.82 15.04 0.33
N PHE A 94 -10.05 14.34 1.45
CA PHE A 94 -11.33 14.35 2.16
C PHE A 94 -11.67 15.76 2.67
N PHE A 95 -10.73 16.42 3.34
CA PHE A 95 -10.94 17.76 3.88
C PHE A 95 -11.20 18.77 2.76
N ARG A 96 -10.39 18.76 1.70
CA ARG A 96 -10.54 19.68 0.56
C ARG A 96 -11.81 19.45 -0.25
N THR A 97 -12.36 18.25 -0.23
CA THR A 97 -13.64 17.97 -0.91
C THR A 97 -14.80 18.70 -0.24
N LEU A 98 -14.77 18.89 1.09
CA LEU A 98 -15.81 19.59 1.85
C LEU A 98 -15.50 21.08 2.01
N ASP A 99 -14.24 21.48 2.11
CA ASP A 99 -13.80 22.88 2.12
C ASP A 99 -12.62 23.09 1.18
N PRO A 100 -12.88 23.51 -0.08
CA PRO A 100 -11.80 23.77 -1.05
C PRO A 100 -10.82 24.88 -0.62
N ALA A 101 -11.21 25.75 0.33
CA ALA A 101 -10.37 26.81 0.86
C ALA A 101 -9.54 26.40 2.07
N MET A 102 -9.63 25.12 2.50
CA MET A 102 -8.88 24.61 3.64
C MET A 102 -7.38 24.69 3.40
N GLU A 103 -6.68 25.33 4.32
CA GLU A 103 -5.22 25.35 4.35
C GLU A 103 -4.73 24.02 4.93
N ILE A 104 -3.86 23.31 4.20
CA ILE A 104 -3.32 22.02 4.60
C ILE A 104 -1.81 22.02 4.39
N GLU A 105 -1.08 21.77 5.47
CA GLU A 105 0.37 21.59 5.48
C GLU A 105 0.68 20.12 5.83
N VAL A 106 1.23 19.38 4.87
CA VAL A 106 1.74 18.03 5.10
C VAL A 106 3.18 18.14 5.59
N LEU A 107 3.47 17.60 6.76
CA LEU A 107 4.75 17.77 7.46
C LEU A 107 5.72 16.61 7.23
N ILE A 108 5.20 15.44 6.84
CA ILE A 108 5.95 14.18 6.72
C ILE A 108 5.75 13.58 5.34
N ASP A 109 6.83 13.07 4.76
CA ASP A 109 6.80 12.38 3.48
C ASP A 109 6.17 10.99 3.59
N GLU A 110 5.51 10.56 2.51
CA GLU A 110 4.99 9.19 2.37
C GLU A 110 6.15 8.18 2.43
N GLY A 111 5.97 7.11 3.21
CA GLY A 111 6.99 6.09 3.46
C GLY A 111 8.00 6.43 4.55
N ALA A 112 7.97 7.63 5.13
CA ALA A 112 8.82 7.98 6.25
C ALA A 112 8.44 7.18 7.51
N GLN A 113 9.45 6.78 8.28
CA GLN A 113 9.28 6.18 9.60
C GLN A 113 9.34 7.27 10.66
N VAL A 114 8.32 7.36 11.49
CA VAL A 114 8.22 8.40 12.52
C VAL A 114 7.95 7.79 13.90
N PRO A 115 8.46 8.39 14.98
CA PRO A 115 8.13 7.99 16.34
C PRO A 115 6.72 8.43 16.73
N ALA A 116 6.18 7.88 17.81
CA ALA A 116 4.96 8.35 18.44
C ALA A 116 5.06 9.83 18.83
N GLY A 117 3.96 10.57 18.72
CA GLY A 117 3.87 12.00 19.03
C GLY A 117 4.36 12.91 17.88
N THR A 118 4.52 12.37 16.66
CA THR A 118 4.93 13.18 15.51
C THR A 118 3.73 13.82 14.83
N ASP A 119 3.74 15.15 14.67
CA ASP A 119 2.80 15.87 13.81
C ASP A 119 2.98 15.42 12.34
N LEU A 120 1.91 14.95 11.72
CA LEU A 120 1.90 14.47 10.34
C LEU A 120 1.37 15.51 9.36
N MET A 121 0.35 16.27 9.79
CA MET A 121 -0.34 17.25 8.96
C MET A 121 -1.02 18.31 9.84
N ARG A 122 -1.00 19.57 9.40
CA ARG A 122 -1.76 20.66 10.01
C ARG A 122 -2.84 21.15 9.07
N LEU A 123 -3.96 21.53 9.65
CA LEU A 123 -5.18 21.95 8.96
C LEU A 123 -5.68 23.28 9.53
N SER A 124 -6.21 24.16 8.67
CA SER A 124 -6.93 25.37 9.09
C SER A 124 -8.07 25.65 8.10
N GLY A 125 -9.31 25.70 8.59
CA GLY A 125 -10.45 25.88 7.71
C GLY A 125 -11.81 25.86 8.43
N ASN A 126 -12.88 25.57 7.68
CA ASN A 126 -14.23 25.50 8.21
C ASN A 126 -14.38 24.35 9.19
N ALA A 127 -14.86 24.63 10.42
CA ALA A 127 -14.96 23.66 11.48
C ALA A 127 -15.93 22.51 11.17
N ARG A 128 -17.08 22.79 10.55
CA ARG A 128 -18.04 21.76 10.16
C ARG A 128 -17.44 20.80 9.12
N ALA A 129 -16.77 21.35 8.10
CA ALA A 129 -16.10 20.54 7.06
C ALA A 129 -15.02 19.65 7.65
N MET A 130 -14.21 20.16 8.59
CA MET A 130 -13.19 19.38 9.28
C MET A 130 -13.80 18.22 10.05
N LEU A 131 -14.79 18.46 10.89
CA LEU A 131 -15.44 17.43 11.73
C LEU A 131 -16.14 16.37 10.87
N THR A 132 -16.81 16.79 9.79
CA THR A 132 -17.48 15.86 8.86
C THR A 132 -16.50 14.99 8.11
N ALA A 133 -15.31 15.51 7.72
CA ALA A 133 -14.30 14.73 6.99
C ALA A 133 -13.44 13.84 7.90
N GLU A 134 -13.33 14.18 9.18
CA GLU A 134 -12.36 13.62 10.13
C GLU A 134 -12.32 12.09 10.12
N ARG A 135 -13.46 11.46 10.34
CA ARG A 135 -13.49 10.00 10.51
C ARG A 135 -13.09 9.26 9.26
N SER A 136 -13.57 9.68 8.08
CA SER A 136 -13.22 9.10 6.80
C SER A 136 -11.73 9.29 6.47
N ALA A 137 -11.17 10.46 6.76
CA ALA A 137 -9.75 10.77 6.59
C ALA A 137 -8.88 9.91 7.52
N LEU A 138 -9.22 9.88 8.83
CA LEU A 138 -8.49 9.08 9.83
C LEU A 138 -8.55 7.59 9.53
N ASN A 139 -9.72 7.03 9.26
CA ASN A 139 -9.85 5.61 8.94
C ASN A 139 -8.96 5.22 7.75
N THR A 140 -8.87 6.08 6.74
CA THR A 140 -8.04 5.83 5.55
C THR A 140 -6.56 5.87 5.89
N VAL A 141 -6.07 6.92 6.54
CA VAL A 141 -4.64 7.05 6.84
C VAL A 141 -4.18 6.04 7.90
N GLN A 142 -5.02 5.70 8.87
CA GLN A 142 -4.75 4.68 9.89
C GLN A 142 -4.60 3.29 9.24
N HIS A 143 -5.51 2.93 8.33
CA HIS A 143 -5.45 1.66 7.60
C HIS A 143 -4.20 1.57 6.73
N LEU A 144 -3.91 2.60 5.94
CA LEU A 144 -2.77 2.60 5.02
C LEU A 144 -1.43 2.65 5.75
N SER A 145 -1.31 3.48 6.79
CA SER A 145 -0.10 3.53 7.62
C SER A 145 0.12 2.23 8.40
N GLY A 146 -0.94 1.56 8.83
CA GLY A 146 -0.85 0.23 9.44
C GLY A 146 -0.28 -0.81 8.48
N ILE A 147 -0.73 -0.82 7.22
CA ILE A 147 -0.19 -1.68 6.16
C ILE A 147 1.28 -1.35 5.89
N ALA A 148 1.63 -0.07 5.75
CA ALA A 148 3.00 0.36 5.48
C ALA A 148 3.93 -0.03 6.64
N THR A 149 3.50 0.15 7.89
CA THR A 149 4.26 -0.21 9.10
C THR A 149 4.49 -1.72 9.20
N LEU A 150 3.44 -2.52 8.99
CA LEU A 150 3.59 -3.97 8.95
C LEU A 150 4.51 -4.40 7.82
N THR A 151 4.38 -3.82 6.63
CA THR A 151 5.23 -4.12 5.49
C THR A 151 6.69 -3.79 5.78
N ARG A 152 6.97 -2.63 6.37
CA ARG A 152 8.31 -2.21 6.78
C ARG A 152 8.94 -3.22 7.74
N SER A 153 8.19 -3.72 8.73
CA SER A 153 8.69 -4.72 9.66
C SER A 153 9.10 -6.03 8.97
N TYR A 154 8.38 -6.46 7.93
CA TYR A 154 8.75 -7.61 7.13
C TYR A 154 10.00 -7.37 6.28
N VAL A 155 10.12 -6.19 5.65
CA VAL A 155 11.31 -5.81 4.87
C VAL A 155 12.54 -5.79 5.77
N ASP A 156 12.46 -5.18 6.95
CA ASP A 156 13.57 -5.11 7.91
C ASP A 156 13.99 -6.49 8.43
N ALA A 157 13.01 -7.38 8.63
CA ALA A 157 13.27 -8.74 9.13
C ALA A 157 13.91 -9.66 8.08
N MET A 158 13.79 -9.36 6.77
CA MET A 158 14.33 -10.22 5.70
C MET A 158 15.85 -10.30 5.70
N GLN A 159 16.55 -9.18 5.94
CA GLN A 159 18.02 -9.09 6.00
C GLN A 159 18.73 -9.82 4.84
N SER A 160 18.20 -9.75 3.63
CA SER A 160 18.67 -10.44 2.43
C SER A 160 18.45 -9.60 1.18
N ASN A 161 18.94 -10.09 0.03
CA ASN A 161 18.69 -9.46 -1.28
C ASN A 161 17.34 -9.85 -1.90
N SER A 162 16.54 -10.68 -1.24
CA SER A 162 15.20 -11.01 -1.71
C SER A 162 14.29 -9.78 -1.63
N THR A 163 13.35 -9.68 -2.56
CA THR A 163 12.36 -8.60 -2.56
C THR A 163 11.03 -9.09 -1.97
N LEU A 164 10.46 -8.31 -1.06
CA LEU A 164 9.13 -8.55 -0.52
C LEU A 164 8.07 -8.16 -1.55
N LEU A 165 7.11 -9.04 -1.78
CA LEU A 165 5.94 -8.78 -2.62
C LEU A 165 4.65 -8.81 -1.80
N ASP A 166 3.72 -7.93 -2.17
CA ASP A 166 2.32 -8.04 -1.74
C ASP A 166 1.58 -9.15 -2.51
N THR A 167 0.27 -9.24 -2.36
CA THR A 167 -0.58 -10.20 -3.07
C THR A 167 -1.89 -9.55 -3.53
N ARG A 168 -2.80 -10.36 -4.10
CA ARG A 168 -4.18 -9.95 -4.37
C ARG A 168 -5.14 -10.19 -3.19
N LYS A 169 -4.65 -10.57 -2.01
CA LYS A 169 -5.44 -10.74 -0.79
C LYS A 169 -5.70 -9.39 -0.14
N THR A 170 -6.49 -8.55 -0.80
CA THR A 170 -6.83 -7.17 -0.43
C THR A 170 -8.30 -7.04 -0.07
N ILE A 171 -8.66 -6.03 0.69
CA ILE A 171 -10.06 -5.68 0.91
C ILE A 171 -10.70 -5.32 -0.44
N PRO A 172 -11.88 -5.88 -0.77
CA PRO A 172 -12.58 -5.51 -2.00
C PRO A 172 -12.76 -4.00 -2.15
N GLY A 173 -12.40 -3.47 -3.33
CA GLY A 173 -12.44 -2.03 -3.62
C GLY A 173 -11.19 -1.25 -3.22
N LEU A 174 -10.38 -1.71 -2.23
CA LEU A 174 -9.23 -0.96 -1.70
C LEU A 174 -7.88 -1.38 -2.28
N ARG A 175 -7.81 -2.30 -3.24
CA ARG A 175 -6.55 -2.87 -3.73
C ARG A 175 -5.51 -1.84 -4.15
N HIS A 176 -5.90 -0.79 -4.85
CA HIS A 176 -4.94 0.23 -5.30
C HIS A 176 -4.32 0.97 -4.11
N LEU A 177 -5.13 1.31 -3.11
CA LEU A 177 -4.70 1.99 -1.89
C LEU A 177 -3.81 1.08 -1.04
N GLU A 178 -4.22 -0.17 -0.82
CA GLU A 178 -3.45 -1.12 -0.02
C GLU A 178 -2.11 -1.48 -0.65
N LYS A 179 -2.08 -1.67 -1.98
CA LYS A 179 -0.83 -1.88 -2.72
C LYS A 179 0.05 -0.62 -2.79
N TYR A 180 -0.54 0.56 -2.78
CA TYR A 180 0.20 1.79 -2.56
C TYR A 180 0.88 1.78 -1.18
N ALA A 181 0.14 1.46 -0.12
CA ALA A 181 0.67 1.41 1.24
C ALA A 181 1.78 0.36 1.41
N THR A 182 1.68 -0.81 0.75
CA THR A 182 2.78 -1.80 0.78
C THR A 182 4.06 -1.27 0.13
N ARG A 183 3.96 -0.45 -0.95
CA ARG A 183 5.14 0.23 -1.52
C ARG A 183 5.75 1.24 -0.55
N MET A 184 4.90 2.00 0.17
CA MET A 184 5.39 2.94 1.19
C MET A 184 6.13 2.21 2.32
N GLY A 185 5.74 0.98 2.63
CA GLY A 185 6.46 0.09 3.54
C GLY A 185 7.74 -0.55 2.95
N GLY A 186 8.02 -0.35 1.66
CA GLY A 186 9.24 -0.85 0.99
C GLY A 186 9.08 -2.18 0.25
N ALA A 187 7.87 -2.73 0.11
CA ALA A 187 7.60 -3.87 -0.75
C ALA A 187 7.43 -3.46 -2.22
N GLN A 188 7.57 -4.41 -3.14
CA GLN A 188 7.13 -4.26 -4.51
C GLN A 188 5.73 -4.86 -4.69
N ASN A 189 4.97 -4.33 -5.65
CA ASN A 189 3.66 -4.88 -5.96
C ASN A 189 3.80 -6.14 -6.83
N HIS A 190 3.16 -7.21 -6.40
CA HIS A 190 2.81 -8.32 -7.26
C HIS A 190 1.71 -7.88 -8.24
N ARG A 191 1.34 -8.72 -9.22
CA ARG A 191 0.31 -8.39 -10.22
C ARG A 191 -0.91 -7.69 -9.60
N MET A 192 -1.40 -6.65 -10.27
CA MET A 192 -2.54 -5.85 -9.81
C MET A 192 -3.87 -6.59 -9.95
N GLY A 193 -3.99 -7.40 -11.02
CA GLY A 193 -5.25 -8.06 -11.34
C GLY A 193 -5.07 -9.35 -12.14
N LEU A 194 -6.14 -9.79 -12.77
CA LEU A 194 -6.14 -10.99 -13.61
C LEU A 194 -5.63 -10.74 -15.02
N TRP A 195 -5.59 -9.47 -15.43
CA TRP A 195 -5.13 -9.03 -16.76
C TRP A 195 -3.61 -8.83 -16.87
N ASP A 196 -2.93 -8.74 -15.75
CA ASP A 196 -1.55 -8.25 -15.64
C ASP A 196 -0.53 -9.36 -15.92
N ALA A 197 -0.75 -10.56 -15.34
CA ALA A 197 0.05 -11.75 -15.59
C ALA A 197 -0.80 -13.01 -15.40
N ALA A 198 -0.52 -14.06 -16.17
CA ALA A 198 -1.06 -15.38 -15.86
C ALA A 198 -0.39 -15.91 -14.59
N MET A 199 -1.19 -16.43 -13.66
CA MET A 199 -0.71 -17.21 -12.52
C MET A 199 -1.39 -18.56 -12.56
N ILE A 200 -0.64 -19.56 -12.98
CA ILE A 200 -1.09 -20.93 -13.09
C ILE A 200 -0.98 -21.56 -11.70
N LYS A 201 -2.10 -22.03 -11.18
CA LYS A 201 -2.24 -22.63 -9.86
C LYS A 201 -2.64 -24.09 -9.95
N ASP A 202 -2.62 -24.79 -8.83
CA ASP A 202 -2.99 -26.19 -8.68
C ASP A 202 -4.25 -26.59 -9.47
N ASN A 203 -5.34 -25.83 -9.32
CA ASN A 203 -6.59 -26.07 -10.05
C ASN A 203 -6.43 -25.90 -11.58
N HIS A 204 -5.61 -24.97 -12.04
CA HIS A 204 -5.33 -24.82 -13.49
C HIS A 204 -4.51 -26.00 -14.00
N VAL A 205 -3.54 -26.46 -13.22
CA VAL A 205 -2.70 -27.63 -13.54
C VAL A 205 -3.56 -28.89 -13.63
N ALA A 206 -4.44 -29.09 -12.65
CA ALA A 206 -5.35 -30.25 -12.63
C ALA A 206 -6.27 -30.32 -13.86
N VAL A 207 -6.89 -29.18 -14.23
CA VAL A 207 -7.78 -29.10 -15.40
C VAL A 207 -7.01 -29.18 -16.72
N ALA A 208 -5.79 -28.66 -16.77
CA ALA A 208 -4.96 -28.73 -17.98
C ALA A 208 -4.40 -30.12 -18.26
N GLY A 209 -4.30 -30.98 -17.24
CA GLY A 209 -3.68 -32.31 -17.35
C GLY A 209 -2.20 -32.35 -17.00
N GLY A 210 -1.64 -31.27 -16.44
CA GLY A 210 -0.25 -31.18 -15.99
C GLY A 210 0.31 -29.77 -16.02
N VAL A 211 1.46 -29.60 -15.36
CA VAL A 211 2.15 -28.30 -15.27
C VAL A 211 2.61 -27.84 -16.66
N ALA A 212 3.26 -28.73 -17.43
CA ALA A 212 3.77 -28.43 -18.76
C ALA A 212 2.64 -28.01 -19.72
N GLU A 213 1.53 -28.75 -19.71
CA GLU A 213 0.35 -28.49 -20.53
C GLU A 213 -0.28 -27.12 -20.18
N ALA A 214 -0.39 -26.80 -18.90
CA ALA A 214 -0.95 -25.53 -18.44
C ALA A 214 -0.10 -24.35 -18.91
N VAL A 215 1.21 -24.41 -18.73
CA VAL A 215 2.17 -23.39 -19.19
C VAL A 215 2.17 -23.27 -20.72
N GLN A 216 2.19 -24.39 -21.44
CA GLN A 216 2.20 -24.39 -22.90
C GLN A 216 0.92 -23.77 -23.50
N ARG A 217 -0.26 -24.06 -22.89
CA ARG A 217 -1.54 -23.42 -23.31
C ARG A 217 -1.51 -21.92 -23.12
N ALA A 218 -1.01 -21.42 -21.97
CA ALA A 218 -0.88 -19.98 -21.71
C ALA A 218 0.08 -19.33 -22.73
N LYS A 219 1.20 -19.98 -23.02
CA LYS A 219 2.17 -19.50 -24.02
C LYS A 219 1.58 -19.46 -25.43
N THR A 220 0.86 -20.51 -25.83
CA THR A 220 0.18 -20.59 -27.13
C THR A 220 -0.91 -19.52 -27.27
N ALA A 221 -1.56 -19.14 -26.17
CA ALA A 221 -2.52 -18.04 -26.12
C ALA A 221 -1.86 -16.63 -26.17
N GLY A 222 -0.52 -16.55 -26.30
CA GLY A 222 0.21 -15.29 -26.41
C GLY A 222 0.49 -14.59 -25.09
N VAL A 223 0.29 -15.25 -23.94
CA VAL A 223 0.61 -14.68 -22.63
C VAL A 223 2.13 -14.59 -22.46
N ARG A 224 2.64 -13.38 -22.16
CA ARG A 224 4.07 -13.11 -22.04
C ARG A 224 4.61 -13.36 -20.62
N SER A 225 3.83 -12.98 -19.60
CA SER A 225 4.20 -13.15 -18.20
C SER A 225 3.44 -14.34 -17.62
N ILE A 226 4.13 -15.46 -17.41
CA ILE A 226 3.56 -16.71 -16.92
C ILE A 226 4.24 -17.10 -15.62
N ILE A 227 3.54 -16.88 -14.51
CA ILE A 227 3.92 -17.32 -13.18
C ILE A 227 3.33 -18.72 -12.99
N CYS A 228 4.18 -19.72 -12.73
CA CYS A 228 3.73 -21.07 -12.47
C CYS A 228 3.94 -21.42 -10.99
N GLU A 229 2.84 -21.67 -10.28
CA GLU A 229 2.85 -22.16 -8.91
C GLU A 229 3.12 -23.68 -8.93
N VAL A 230 4.08 -24.10 -8.12
CA VAL A 230 4.46 -25.51 -7.93
C VAL A 230 4.53 -25.81 -6.43
N ASP A 231 3.98 -26.93 -6.04
CA ASP A 231 3.97 -27.46 -4.65
C ASP A 231 5.00 -28.57 -4.42
N ARG A 232 5.64 -29.05 -5.49
CA ARG A 232 6.68 -30.09 -5.45
C ARG A 232 7.87 -29.74 -6.36
N ILE A 233 9.05 -30.16 -5.92
CA ILE A 233 10.32 -29.90 -6.62
C ILE A 233 10.34 -30.56 -8.02
N ASP A 234 9.75 -31.75 -8.18
CA ASP A 234 9.69 -32.49 -9.45
C ASP A 234 8.90 -31.77 -10.56
N GLN A 235 8.03 -30.80 -10.20
CA GLN A 235 7.28 -29.99 -11.16
C GLN A 235 8.11 -28.85 -11.78
N ILE A 236 9.20 -28.43 -11.14
CA ILE A 236 9.96 -27.23 -11.52
C ILE A 236 10.50 -27.35 -12.94
N GLU A 237 11.15 -28.46 -13.28
CA GLU A 237 11.75 -28.63 -14.60
C GLU A 237 10.69 -28.68 -15.72
N ALA A 238 9.54 -29.28 -15.45
CA ALA A 238 8.41 -29.29 -16.38
C ALA A 238 7.88 -27.88 -16.65
N ALA A 239 7.76 -27.02 -15.63
CA ALA A 239 7.33 -25.64 -15.76
C ALA A 239 8.35 -24.80 -16.55
N LEU A 240 9.64 -24.95 -16.25
CA LEU A 240 10.73 -24.23 -16.91
C LEU A 240 10.84 -24.61 -18.38
N SER A 241 10.85 -25.92 -18.68
CA SER A 241 10.95 -26.46 -20.06
C SER A 241 9.75 -26.04 -20.91
N ALA A 242 8.56 -25.90 -20.32
CA ALA A 242 7.36 -25.42 -21.00
C ALA A 242 7.38 -23.91 -21.26
N GLY A 243 8.23 -23.16 -20.55
CA GLY A 243 8.45 -21.73 -20.74
C GLY A 243 7.78 -20.83 -19.72
N ALA A 244 7.60 -21.27 -18.48
CA ALA A 244 7.25 -20.41 -17.37
C ALA A 244 8.31 -19.30 -17.21
N SER A 245 7.87 -18.05 -17.02
CA SER A 245 8.77 -16.90 -16.85
C SER A 245 9.07 -16.58 -15.38
N HIS A 246 8.41 -17.28 -14.45
CA HIS A 246 8.55 -17.12 -13.01
C HIS A 246 8.02 -18.38 -12.32
N ILE A 247 8.75 -18.91 -11.33
CA ILE A 247 8.33 -20.06 -10.53
C ILE A 247 7.96 -19.62 -9.12
N LEU A 248 6.70 -19.85 -8.73
CA LEU A 248 6.21 -19.65 -7.40
C LEU A 248 6.24 -20.99 -6.65
N LEU A 249 6.98 -21.02 -5.55
CA LEU A 249 7.22 -22.19 -4.69
C LEU A 249 6.22 -22.12 -3.52
N ASP A 250 5.14 -22.89 -3.60
CA ASP A 250 4.04 -22.79 -2.63
C ASP A 250 4.24 -23.72 -1.44
N ASN A 251 4.15 -23.16 -0.23
CA ASN A 251 4.20 -23.86 1.06
C ASN A 251 5.46 -24.74 1.27
N MET A 252 6.58 -24.45 0.62
CA MET A 252 7.83 -25.19 0.79
C MET A 252 8.59 -24.74 2.04
N ASN A 253 9.18 -25.67 2.77
CA ASN A 253 10.09 -25.36 3.88
C ASN A 253 11.45 -24.82 3.38
N PRO A 254 12.29 -24.20 4.24
CA PRO A 254 13.57 -23.61 3.80
C PRO A 254 14.52 -24.60 3.09
N GLY A 255 14.56 -25.88 3.51
CA GLY A 255 15.36 -26.90 2.86
C GLY A 255 14.90 -27.20 1.44
N GLN A 256 13.58 -27.30 1.22
CA GLN A 256 12.97 -27.47 -0.10
C GLN A 256 13.18 -26.22 -0.98
N LEU A 257 13.04 -25.02 -0.39
CA LEU A 257 13.31 -23.75 -1.10
C LEU A 257 14.76 -23.68 -1.61
N SER A 258 15.74 -24.03 -0.78
CA SER A 258 17.15 -24.07 -1.20
C SER A 258 17.39 -25.06 -2.34
N GLN A 259 16.77 -26.25 -2.28
CA GLN A 259 16.85 -27.23 -3.37
C GLN A 259 16.20 -26.70 -4.65
N ALA A 260 15.02 -26.07 -4.54
CA ALA A 260 14.31 -25.46 -5.67
C ALA A 260 15.13 -24.33 -6.31
N VAL A 261 15.71 -23.44 -5.51
CA VAL A 261 16.58 -22.35 -5.99
C VAL A 261 17.79 -22.90 -6.74
N ALA A 262 18.45 -23.94 -6.21
CA ALA A 262 19.56 -24.60 -6.87
C ALA A 262 19.13 -25.24 -8.21
N LEU A 263 17.95 -25.87 -8.27
CA LEU A 263 17.42 -26.46 -9.48
C LEU A 263 17.03 -25.39 -10.52
N ILE A 264 16.39 -24.29 -10.11
CA ILE A 264 16.05 -23.17 -11.00
C ILE A 264 17.32 -22.52 -11.54
N ALA A 265 18.40 -22.47 -10.77
CA ALA A 265 19.72 -22.01 -11.17
C ALA A 265 19.73 -20.63 -11.86
N GLY A 266 18.89 -19.70 -11.42
CA GLY A 266 18.79 -18.35 -11.98
C GLY A 266 18.16 -18.25 -13.37
N ARG A 267 17.63 -19.33 -13.94
CA ARG A 267 16.99 -19.34 -15.27
C ARG A 267 15.77 -18.41 -15.33
N VAL A 268 15.00 -18.33 -14.25
CA VAL A 268 13.88 -17.40 -14.05
C VAL A 268 13.85 -16.98 -12.58
N PRO A 269 13.16 -15.89 -12.22
CA PRO A 269 12.90 -15.55 -10.83
C PRO A 269 12.18 -16.67 -10.08
N SER A 270 12.56 -16.86 -8.82
CA SER A 270 11.91 -17.77 -7.88
C SER A 270 11.18 -16.96 -6.79
N GLU A 271 9.99 -17.39 -6.40
CA GLU A 271 9.18 -16.75 -5.38
C GLU A 271 8.77 -17.76 -4.33
N ALA A 272 9.03 -17.47 -3.05
CA ALA A 272 8.47 -18.23 -1.94
C ALA A 272 7.12 -17.66 -1.52
N SER A 273 6.11 -18.52 -1.38
CA SER A 273 4.76 -18.17 -0.98
C SER A 273 4.19 -19.21 -0.02
N GLY A 274 3.12 -18.83 0.70
CA GLY A 274 2.41 -19.71 1.62
C GLY A 274 2.96 -19.67 3.05
N GLY A 275 2.08 -19.37 4.03
CA GLY A 275 2.40 -19.43 5.45
C GLY A 275 3.50 -18.51 5.99
N VAL A 276 3.99 -17.55 5.20
CA VAL A 276 5.08 -16.64 5.61
C VAL A 276 4.65 -15.73 6.75
N ARG A 277 5.46 -15.69 7.81
CA ARG A 277 5.26 -14.87 9.01
C ARG A 277 6.51 -14.06 9.32
N LEU A 278 6.38 -13.00 10.11
CA LEU A 278 7.51 -12.16 10.52
C LEU A 278 8.66 -12.97 11.12
N GLY A 279 8.36 -13.94 11.99
CA GLY A 279 9.39 -14.80 12.61
C GLY A 279 10.00 -15.85 11.67
N THR A 280 9.49 -16.06 10.47
CA THR A 280 10.01 -17.07 9.51
C THR A 280 10.61 -16.45 8.25
N ILE A 281 10.33 -15.19 7.97
CA ILE A 281 10.72 -14.56 6.70
C ILE A 281 12.23 -14.51 6.49
N ALA A 282 13.02 -14.28 7.55
CA ALA A 282 14.49 -14.27 7.45
C ALA A 282 15.06 -15.61 6.96
N ALA A 283 14.56 -16.73 7.51
CA ALA A 283 14.99 -18.06 7.11
C ALA A 283 14.57 -18.40 5.66
N ILE A 284 13.40 -17.93 5.23
CA ILE A 284 12.91 -18.09 3.87
C ILE A 284 13.77 -17.26 2.90
N ALA A 285 14.01 -16.01 3.20
CA ALA A 285 14.81 -15.12 2.37
C ALA A 285 16.28 -15.57 2.27
N ALA A 286 16.83 -16.15 3.34
CA ALA A 286 18.20 -16.72 3.36
C ALA A 286 18.38 -17.92 2.39
N THR A 287 17.31 -18.53 1.87
CA THR A 287 17.39 -19.62 0.88
C THR A 287 17.84 -19.16 -0.50
N GLY A 288 17.87 -17.85 -0.75
CA GLY A 288 18.27 -17.26 -2.02
C GLY A 288 17.13 -17.13 -3.04
N VAL A 289 15.87 -17.26 -2.63
CA VAL A 289 14.71 -16.93 -3.48
C VAL A 289 14.77 -15.47 -3.91
N THR A 290 14.33 -15.16 -5.13
CA THR A 290 14.29 -13.79 -5.66
C THR A 290 13.23 -12.97 -4.94
N TYR A 291 12.07 -13.57 -4.71
CA TYR A 291 10.91 -12.91 -4.11
C TYR A 291 10.34 -13.70 -2.96
N VAL A 292 9.74 -12.98 -2.01
CA VAL A 292 8.91 -13.57 -0.95
C VAL A 292 7.56 -12.85 -0.94
N SER A 293 6.46 -13.54 -1.23
CA SER A 293 5.14 -12.94 -1.22
C SER A 293 4.38 -13.19 0.07
N VAL A 294 3.77 -12.14 0.62
CA VAL A 294 3.10 -12.17 1.93
C VAL A 294 1.70 -11.57 1.84
N GLY A 295 0.68 -12.43 1.97
CA GLY A 295 -0.72 -11.97 1.93
C GLY A 295 -1.15 -11.18 3.16
N ARG A 296 -0.52 -11.40 4.31
CA ARG A 296 -0.87 -10.73 5.57
C ARG A 296 -0.61 -9.23 5.57
N LEU A 297 0.23 -8.72 4.68
CA LEU A 297 0.54 -7.29 4.58
C LEU A 297 -0.73 -6.45 4.40
N THR A 298 -1.68 -6.94 3.62
CA THR A 298 -2.95 -6.27 3.32
C THR A 298 -4.15 -6.93 4.00
N GLN A 299 -4.14 -8.26 4.14
CA GLN A 299 -5.27 -9.02 4.67
C GLN A 299 -5.46 -8.84 6.19
N SER A 300 -4.39 -8.59 6.95
CA SER A 300 -4.40 -8.67 8.42
C SER A 300 -3.49 -7.63 9.09
N ALA A 301 -3.21 -6.51 8.43
CA ALA A 301 -2.49 -5.41 9.05
C ALA A 301 -3.38 -4.75 10.12
N PRO A 302 -2.86 -4.50 11.33
CA PRO A 302 -3.54 -3.65 12.28
C PRO A 302 -3.57 -2.20 11.77
N ALA A 303 -4.62 -1.45 12.07
CA ALA A 303 -4.62 -0.02 11.83
C ALA A 303 -3.60 0.67 12.76
N ALA A 304 -2.95 1.72 12.26
CA ALA A 304 -2.10 2.58 13.08
C ALA A 304 -2.96 3.48 13.98
N ASP A 305 -2.45 3.88 15.14
CA ASP A 305 -3.12 4.87 15.98
C ASP A 305 -2.68 6.29 15.57
N ILE A 306 -3.59 7.01 14.94
CA ILE A 306 -3.42 8.39 14.46
C ILE A 306 -4.61 9.20 14.94
N GLY A 307 -4.36 10.35 15.56
CA GLY A 307 -5.38 11.27 16.05
C GLY A 307 -5.46 12.56 15.23
N LEU A 308 -6.50 13.34 15.48
CA LEU A 308 -6.66 14.70 14.99
C LEU A 308 -7.28 15.55 16.09
N ASP A 309 -6.51 16.50 16.60
CA ASP A 309 -6.91 17.40 17.66
C ASP A 309 -7.21 18.80 17.08
N PHE A 310 -8.28 19.42 17.55
CA PHE A 310 -8.77 20.71 17.07
C PHE A 310 -8.69 21.81 18.12
N THR A 311 -8.42 23.03 17.66
CA THR A 311 -8.47 24.25 18.45
C THR A 311 -9.30 25.31 17.71
N PRO A 312 -10.30 25.96 18.36
CA PRO A 312 -11.02 27.09 17.76
C PRO A 312 -10.06 28.25 17.42
N LEU A 313 -10.30 28.92 16.30
CA LEU A 313 -9.57 30.10 15.84
C LEU A 313 -10.35 31.36 16.16
#